data_6697c0d22ee8e74e54d9fbd1c2445755
#
_entry.id   6697c0d22ee8e74e54d9fbd1c2445755
#
_cell.length_a   1.000
_cell.length_b   1.000
_cell.length_c   1.000
_cell.angle_alpha   90.00
_cell.angle_beta   90.00
_cell.angle_gamma   90.00
#
_symmetry.space_group_name_H-M   'P 1'
#
loop_
_entity.id
_entity.type
_entity.pdbx_description
1 polymer ?
#
loop_
_entity_poly.entity_id
_entity_poly.type
_entity_poly.pdbx_seq_one_letter_code
_entity_poly.pdbx_strand_id
1 'polypeptide(L)'
;LFQTISLGNMSSLIFNPRDSEADVKVFAAVATSWDTYFPKAERGENLHNIALEGMKNVRIIRSKQAQSIDPSKVSTTGIIDITLPDNHGNMRSLSQLKGKVVMLDFHLFASEQSTKRIMMMRELYNKYHAQGFEIYQVSVDPDEHFWKTQTAALPWVSVRADEDHQGVLTGYNVQQIPTFFLITRDNNISKRDLQIKDIDAAIKALL
;
A
#
# COMPACT_ATOMS: atom_id res chain seq x y z
N LEU A 1 -0.03 -25.65 37.17
CA LEU A 1 -0.78 -24.52 37.77
C LEU A 1 0.01 -23.22 37.69
N PHE A 2 1.31 -23.25 38.05
CA PHE A 2 2.21 -22.07 38.01
C PHE A 2 2.41 -21.54 36.57
N GLN A 3 2.55 -22.40 35.58
CA GLN A 3 2.68 -22.02 34.16
C GLN A 3 1.42 -21.33 33.61
N THR A 4 0.25 -21.73 34.05
CA THR A 4 -1.02 -21.17 33.54
C THR A 4 -1.29 -19.76 34.07
N ILE A 5 -0.90 -19.49 35.32
CA ILE A 5 -1.06 -18.16 35.94
C ILE A 5 -0.06 -17.15 35.35
N SER A 6 1.21 -17.58 35.13
CA SER A 6 2.24 -16.74 34.53
C SER A 6 1.91 -16.33 33.09
N LEU A 7 1.42 -17.27 32.27
CA LEU A 7 1.07 -17.02 30.88
C LEU A 7 -0.17 -16.12 30.71
N GLY A 8 -1.19 -16.28 31.55
CA GLY A 8 -2.37 -15.43 31.52
C GLY A 8 -2.10 -13.98 31.88
N ASN A 9 -1.28 -13.74 32.88
CA ASN A 9 -0.90 -12.38 33.32
C ASN A 9 0.14 -11.74 32.42
N MET A 10 1.11 -12.49 31.89
CA MET A 10 2.10 -11.96 30.97
C MET A 10 1.47 -11.59 29.62
N SER A 11 0.51 -12.34 29.10
CA SER A 11 -0.16 -11.99 27.85
C SER A 11 -0.92 -10.67 27.93
N SER A 12 -1.60 -10.39 29.04
CA SER A 12 -2.32 -9.12 29.23
C SER A 12 -1.41 -7.91 29.48
N LEU A 13 -0.20 -8.15 30.02
CA LEU A 13 0.80 -7.09 30.28
C LEU A 13 1.70 -6.81 29.07
N ILE A 14 2.03 -7.85 28.29
CA ILE A 14 2.97 -7.77 27.17
C ILE A 14 2.28 -7.39 25.86
N PHE A 15 1.00 -7.70 25.73
CA PHE A 15 0.25 -7.57 24.47
C PHE A 15 -0.79 -6.43 24.47
N ASN A 16 -0.52 -5.35 25.18
CA ASN A 16 -1.36 -4.17 25.09
C ASN A 16 -1.12 -3.47 23.74
N PRO A 17 -2.14 -3.31 22.88
CA PRO A 17 -1.98 -2.71 21.55
C PRO A 17 -1.59 -1.21 21.56
N ARG A 18 -1.34 -0.63 22.74
CA ARG A 18 -0.88 0.76 22.89
C ARG A 18 0.65 0.91 22.99
N ASP A 19 1.36 -0.20 22.93
CA ASP A 19 2.79 -0.22 23.27
C ASP A 19 3.72 0.04 22.07
N SER A 20 4.96 0.42 22.40
CA SER A 20 5.94 1.04 21.50
C SER A 20 6.81 0.03 20.72
N GLU A 21 7.76 0.53 19.92
CA GLU A 21 8.71 -0.27 19.15
C GLU A 21 9.59 -1.21 20.00
N ALA A 22 9.83 -0.83 21.26
CA ALA A 22 10.55 -1.67 22.20
C ALA A 22 9.85 -3.01 22.43
N ASP A 23 8.51 -3.01 22.36
CA ASP A 23 7.68 -4.17 22.62
C ASP A 23 7.72 -5.19 21.49
N VAL A 24 7.90 -4.75 20.23
CA VAL A 24 8.10 -5.67 19.08
C VAL A 24 9.34 -6.54 19.28
N LYS A 25 10.43 -5.97 19.82
CA LYS A 25 11.65 -6.73 20.12
C LYS A 25 11.44 -7.71 21.27
N VAL A 26 10.62 -7.34 22.26
CA VAL A 26 10.25 -8.21 23.38
C VAL A 26 9.36 -9.37 22.85
N PHE A 27 8.39 -9.11 22.01
CA PHE A 27 7.54 -10.13 21.40
C PHE A 27 8.36 -11.13 20.59
N ALA A 28 9.27 -10.65 19.74
CA ALA A 28 10.16 -11.51 18.96
C ALA A 28 11.07 -12.36 19.87
N ALA A 29 11.63 -11.76 20.92
CA ALA A 29 12.48 -12.47 21.88
C ALA A 29 11.71 -13.53 22.67
N VAL A 30 10.48 -13.22 23.10
CA VAL A 30 9.62 -14.17 23.84
C VAL A 30 9.22 -15.32 22.93
N ALA A 31 8.80 -15.07 21.67
CA ALA A 31 8.44 -16.12 20.74
C ALA A 31 9.63 -17.04 20.44
N THR A 32 10.80 -16.46 20.12
CA THR A 32 12.03 -17.23 19.81
C THR A 32 12.50 -18.04 21.02
N SER A 33 12.46 -17.46 22.23
CA SER A 33 12.84 -18.17 23.44
C SER A 33 11.89 -19.32 23.74
N TRP A 34 10.58 -19.12 23.54
CA TRP A 34 9.60 -20.18 23.77
C TRP A 34 9.79 -21.34 22.79
N ASP A 35 9.97 -21.07 21.51
CA ASP A 35 10.23 -22.08 20.48
C ASP A 35 11.52 -22.86 20.75
N THR A 36 12.53 -22.19 21.33
CA THR A 36 13.81 -22.81 21.69
C THR A 36 13.68 -23.76 22.86
N TYR A 37 12.96 -23.36 23.93
CA TYR A 37 12.86 -24.13 25.15
C TYR A 37 11.73 -25.15 25.16
N PHE A 38 10.69 -24.95 24.34
CA PHE A 38 9.48 -25.77 24.29
C PHE A 38 9.03 -26.12 22.87
N PRO A 39 9.89 -26.71 22.02
CA PRO A 39 9.67 -26.86 20.57
C PRO A 39 8.53 -27.82 20.19
N LYS A 40 7.92 -28.51 21.16
CA LYS A 40 6.82 -29.46 20.95
C LYS A 40 5.56 -29.14 21.77
N ALA A 41 5.48 -27.97 22.36
CA ALA A 41 4.35 -27.64 23.22
C ALA A 41 3.25 -26.93 22.43
N GLU A 42 2.04 -27.49 22.36
CA GLU A 42 0.85 -26.88 21.76
C GLU A 42 0.59 -25.43 22.23
N ARG A 43 1.07 -25.08 23.43
CA ARG A 43 1.01 -23.72 23.97
C ARG A 43 2.04 -22.77 23.35
N GLY A 44 3.12 -23.29 22.76
CA GLY A 44 4.12 -22.49 22.05
C GLY A 44 3.55 -21.89 20.75
N GLU A 45 2.73 -22.63 20.01
CA GLU A 45 2.05 -22.13 18.84
C GLU A 45 1.12 -20.95 19.17
N ASN A 46 0.38 -21.03 20.26
CA ASN A 46 -0.45 -19.92 20.72
C ASN A 46 0.36 -18.67 21.05
N LEU A 47 1.50 -18.81 21.74
CA LEU A 47 2.36 -17.68 22.10
C LEU A 47 3.04 -17.09 20.86
N HIS A 48 3.49 -17.94 19.94
CA HIS A 48 4.06 -17.54 18.66
C HIS A 48 3.03 -16.76 17.82
N ASN A 49 1.80 -17.28 17.69
CA ASN A 49 0.70 -16.64 16.96
C ASN A 49 0.29 -15.31 17.61
N ILE A 50 0.21 -15.23 18.94
CA ILE A 50 -0.08 -14.00 19.68
C ILE A 50 1.05 -12.97 19.45
N ALA A 51 2.31 -13.39 19.44
CA ALA A 51 3.44 -12.50 19.17
C ALA A 51 3.42 -11.97 17.73
N LEU A 52 3.11 -12.82 16.74
CA LEU A 52 2.93 -12.41 15.35
C LEU A 52 1.77 -11.43 15.18
N GLU A 53 0.65 -11.68 15.88
CA GLU A 53 -0.51 -10.80 15.86
C GLU A 53 -0.21 -9.46 16.54
N GLY A 54 0.54 -9.47 17.65
CA GLY A 54 1.05 -8.26 18.31
C GLY A 54 1.94 -7.43 17.36
N MET A 55 2.86 -8.08 16.65
CA MET A 55 3.71 -7.40 15.66
C MET A 55 2.90 -6.81 14.49
N LYS A 56 1.87 -7.52 14.00
CA LYS A 56 0.94 -7.00 12.99
C LYS A 56 0.18 -5.79 13.52
N ASN A 57 -0.33 -5.85 14.74
CA ASN A 57 -1.08 -4.76 15.36
C ASN A 57 -0.22 -3.51 15.59
N VAL A 58 1.04 -3.65 16.01
CA VAL A 58 1.99 -2.53 16.11
C VAL A 58 2.27 -1.91 14.75
N ARG A 59 2.42 -2.71 13.69
CA ARG A 59 2.54 -2.20 12.32
C ARG A 59 1.30 -1.43 11.87
N ILE A 60 0.10 -1.94 12.19
CA ILE A 60 -1.17 -1.27 11.88
C ILE A 60 -1.29 0.04 12.67
N ILE A 61 -0.92 0.05 13.96
CA ILE A 61 -0.95 1.27 14.80
C ILE A 61 0.07 2.29 14.29
N ARG A 62 1.26 1.87 13.88
CA ARG A 62 2.25 2.75 13.25
C ARG A 62 1.78 3.31 11.92
N SER A 63 1.18 2.46 11.07
CA SER A 63 0.57 2.96 9.85
C SER A 63 -0.51 4.00 10.17
N LYS A 64 -1.32 3.79 11.21
CA LYS A 64 -2.33 4.75 11.67
C LYS A 64 -1.73 6.00 12.32
N GLN A 65 -0.61 5.92 13.05
CA GLN A 65 0.07 7.09 13.64
C GLN A 65 0.85 7.91 12.62
N ALA A 66 1.44 7.27 11.61
CA ALA A 66 1.94 7.96 10.42
C ALA A 66 0.82 8.68 9.64
N GLN A 67 -0.43 8.30 9.88
CA GLN A 67 -1.66 8.84 9.28
C GLN A 67 -2.17 10.14 9.91
N SER A 68 -1.59 10.61 11.01
CA SER A 68 -1.93 11.92 11.59
C SER A 68 -1.31 13.10 10.85
N ILE A 69 -0.64 12.86 9.73
CA ILE A 69 -0.25 13.91 8.80
C ILE A 69 -1.54 14.37 8.10
N ASP A 70 -1.92 15.59 8.39
CA ASP A 70 -3.05 16.28 7.77
C ASP A 70 -3.01 16.07 6.24
N PRO A 71 -4.01 15.41 5.63
CA PRO A 71 -4.02 15.17 4.19
C PRO A 71 -3.98 16.45 3.35
N SER A 72 -4.34 17.60 3.96
CA SER A 72 -4.23 18.92 3.34
C SER A 72 -2.80 19.44 3.27
N LYS A 73 -1.86 18.83 3.99
CA LYS A 73 -0.43 19.17 4.03
C LYS A 73 0.44 18.21 3.26
N VAL A 74 -0.09 17.55 2.24
CA VAL A 74 0.75 16.83 1.28
C VAL A 74 1.69 17.85 0.66
N SER A 75 2.97 17.74 1.00
CA SER A 75 4.03 18.57 0.42
C SER A 75 3.92 18.46 -1.10
N THR A 76 3.65 19.58 -1.76
CA THR A 76 3.56 19.67 -3.22
C THR A 76 4.94 19.56 -3.89
N THR A 77 5.94 19.11 -3.18
CA THR A 77 7.33 19.05 -3.61
C THR A 77 7.69 17.64 -4.07
N GLY A 78 7.60 17.43 -5.38
CA GLY A 78 8.14 16.26 -6.05
C GLY A 78 7.36 14.94 -5.81
N ILE A 79 7.54 14.02 -6.74
CA ILE A 79 7.08 12.63 -6.55
C ILE A 79 8.13 11.83 -5.79
N ILE A 80 7.70 10.80 -5.06
CA ILE A 80 8.57 9.69 -4.69
C ILE A 80 8.57 8.75 -5.90
N ASP A 81 9.73 8.54 -6.52
CA ASP A 81 9.78 7.71 -7.72
C ASP A 81 9.44 6.26 -7.40
N ILE A 82 8.66 5.65 -8.29
CA ILE A 82 8.24 4.25 -8.22
C ILE A 82 8.85 3.57 -9.43
N THR A 83 9.68 2.55 -9.20
CA THR A 83 10.25 1.73 -10.27
C THR A 83 9.91 0.28 -10.00
N LEU A 84 8.99 -0.27 -10.80
CA LEU A 84 8.47 -1.62 -10.65
C LEU A 84 8.35 -2.31 -12.02
N PRO A 85 8.33 -3.66 -12.07
CA PRO A 85 8.13 -4.39 -13.32
C PRO A 85 6.68 -4.25 -13.82
N ASP A 86 6.53 -4.03 -15.12
CA ASP A 86 5.24 -4.12 -15.81
C ASP A 86 4.84 -5.59 -16.08
N ASN A 87 3.67 -5.80 -16.66
CA ASN A 87 3.15 -7.13 -16.96
C ASN A 87 3.96 -7.93 -18.02
N HIS A 88 4.93 -7.29 -18.66
CA HIS A 88 5.90 -7.91 -19.58
C HIS A 88 7.27 -8.09 -18.93
N GLY A 89 7.46 -7.68 -17.67
CA GLY A 89 8.72 -7.77 -16.94
C GLY A 89 9.67 -6.61 -17.17
N ASN A 90 9.26 -5.56 -17.90
CA ASN A 90 10.09 -4.38 -18.09
C ASN A 90 9.99 -3.44 -16.90
N MET A 91 11.13 -2.95 -16.41
CA MET A 91 11.14 -1.96 -15.33
C MET A 91 10.58 -0.62 -15.83
N ARG A 92 9.56 -0.13 -15.15
CA ARG A 92 8.88 1.13 -15.47
C ARG A 92 8.99 2.07 -14.29
N SER A 93 9.50 3.29 -14.52
CA SER A 93 9.58 4.31 -13.49
C SER A 93 8.52 5.38 -13.71
N LEU A 94 7.90 5.83 -12.61
CA LEU A 94 6.92 6.93 -12.65
C LEU A 94 7.57 8.21 -13.19
N SER A 95 8.82 8.49 -12.82
CA SER A 95 9.59 9.65 -13.28
C SER A 95 9.82 9.70 -14.81
N GLN A 96 9.76 8.55 -15.50
CA GLN A 96 9.85 8.48 -16.96
C GLN A 96 8.68 9.17 -17.67
N LEU A 97 7.57 9.40 -16.96
CA LEU A 97 6.37 10.06 -17.48
C LEU A 97 6.41 11.59 -17.32
N LYS A 98 7.57 12.17 -16.93
CA LYS A 98 7.77 13.62 -16.89
C LYS A 98 7.40 14.27 -18.22
N GLY A 99 6.72 15.40 -18.16
CA GLY A 99 6.16 16.08 -19.34
C GLY A 99 4.71 15.73 -19.64
N LYS A 100 4.15 14.71 -18.96
CA LYS A 100 2.74 14.34 -19.03
C LYS A 100 2.02 14.66 -17.72
N VAL A 101 0.71 14.86 -17.79
CA VAL A 101 -0.16 14.82 -16.62
C VAL A 101 -0.43 13.35 -16.30
N VAL A 102 -0.10 12.91 -15.09
CA VAL A 102 -0.18 11.49 -14.73
C VAL A 102 -1.21 11.25 -13.65
N MET A 103 -2.08 10.27 -13.87
CA MET A 103 -2.88 9.66 -12.81
C MET A 103 -2.11 8.48 -12.24
N LEU A 104 -1.55 8.63 -11.04
CA LEU A 104 -0.97 7.53 -10.27
C LEU A 104 -2.10 6.84 -9.52
N ASP A 105 -2.44 5.63 -9.91
CA ASP A 105 -3.56 4.85 -9.38
C ASP A 105 -3.07 3.62 -8.61
N PHE A 106 -3.43 3.51 -7.33
CA PHE A 106 -3.22 2.31 -6.53
C PHE A 106 -4.47 1.44 -6.59
N HIS A 107 -4.32 0.22 -7.11
CA HIS A 107 -5.42 -0.62 -7.55
C HIS A 107 -5.37 -2.03 -6.96
N LEU A 108 -6.55 -2.62 -6.78
CA LEU A 108 -6.74 -4.04 -6.47
C LEU A 108 -7.78 -4.60 -7.44
N PHE A 109 -7.33 -5.38 -8.43
CA PHE A 109 -8.22 -5.98 -9.44
C PHE A 109 -9.21 -6.97 -8.85
N ALA A 110 -8.84 -7.65 -7.77
CA ALA A 110 -9.72 -8.58 -7.05
C ALA A 110 -10.87 -7.89 -6.30
N SER A 111 -10.93 -6.55 -6.26
CA SER A 111 -12.03 -5.83 -5.60
C SER A 111 -13.29 -5.75 -6.47
N GLU A 112 -14.47 -5.76 -5.85
CA GLU A 112 -15.76 -5.60 -6.54
C GLU A 112 -15.87 -4.28 -7.33
N GLN A 113 -15.18 -3.25 -6.88
CA GLN A 113 -15.22 -1.93 -7.51
C GLN A 113 -14.27 -1.79 -8.71
N SER A 114 -13.37 -2.78 -8.92
CA SER A 114 -12.33 -2.74 -9.93
C SER A 114 -12.88 -2.50 -11.34
N THR A 115 -13.86 -3.28 -11.76
CA THR A 115 -14.43 -3.18 -13.13
C THR A 115 -14.94 -1.77 -13.44
N LYS A 116 -15.72 -1.18 -12.52
CA LYS A 116 -16.26 0.17 -12.70
C LYS A 116 -15.15 1.22 -12.79
N ARG A 117 -14.11 1.06 -11.97
CA ARG A 117 -12.96 1.95 -11.96
C ARG A 117 -12.15 1.87 -13.25
N ILE A 118 -11.88 0.67 -13.74
CA ILE A 118 -11.18 0.46 -15.01
C ILE A 118 -11.96 1.07 -16.20
N MET A 119 -13.29 0.96 -16.21
CA MET A 119 -14.13 1.61 -17.23
C MET A 119 -13.96 3.13 -17.19
N MET A 120 -14.08 3.77 -16.04
CA MET A 120 -13.85 5.21 -15.86
C MET A 120 -12.43 5.61 -16.33
N MET A 121 -11.40 4.86 -15.94
CA MET A 121 -10.03 5.13 -16.36
C MET A 121 -9.84 5.02 -17.87
N ARG A 122 -10.49 4.07 -18.55
CA ARG A 122 -10.48 3.95 -20.00
C ARG A 122 -11.12 5.17 -20.69
N GLU A 123 -12.22 5.66 -20.15
CA GLU A 123 -12.87 6.87 -20.67
C GLU A 123 -11.95 8.09 -20.57
N LEU A 124 -11.32 8.29 -19.40
CA LEU A 124 -10.37 9.39 -19.20
C LEU A 124 -9.14 9.24 -20.09
N TYR A 125 -8.60 8.03 -20.22
CA TYR A 125 -7.45 7.75 -21.06
C TYR A 125 -7.75 8.05 -22.53
N ASN A 126 -8.86 7.52 -23.05
CA ASN A 126 -9.28 7.76 -24.43
C ASN A 126 -9.50 9.25 -24.72
N LYS A 127 -10.01 10.00 -23.75
CA LYS A 127 -10.32 11.42 -23.89
C LYS A 127 -9.06 12.30 -23.89
N TYR A 128 -8.08 11.97 -23.05
CA TYR A 128 -6.99 12.89 -22.73
C TYR A 128 -5.58 12.41 -23.09
N HIS A 129 -5.38 11.14 -23.44
CA HIS A 129 -4.06 10.61 -23.75
C HIS A 129 -3.36 11.38 -24.87
N ALA A 130 -4.07 11.69 -25.97
CA ALA A 130 -3.53 12.48 -27.08
C ALA A 130 -3.13 13.91 -26.69
N GLN A 131 -3.62 14.41 -25.54
CA GLN A 131 -3.31 15.73 -25.01
C GLN A 131 -2.17 15.71 -23.99
N GLY A 132 -1.56 14.54 -23.76
CA GLY A 132 -0.44 14.37 -22.83
C GLY A 132 -0.87 13.89 -21.45
N PHE A 133 -2.00 13.21 -21.32
CA PHE A 133 -2.38 12.48 -20.10
C PHE A 133 -1.86 11.05 -20.14
N GLU A 134 -1.49 10.52 -18.99
CA GLU A 134 -1.05 9.13 -18.84
C GLU A 134 -1.57 8.55 -17.53
N ILE A 135 -1.63 7.22 -17.46
CA ILE A 135 -1.96 6.49 -16.23
C ILE A 135 -0.77 5.61 -15.86
N TYR A 136 -0.34 5.73 -14.61
CA TYR A 136 0.59 4.81 -13.99
C TYR A 136 -0.13 4.07 -12.88
N GLN A 137 -0.49 2.81 -13.14
CA GLN A 137 -1.28 1.99 -12.24
C GLN A 137 -0.40 1.03 -11.46
N VAL A 138 -0.46 1.10 -10.13
CA VAL A 138 0.24 0.20 -9.20
C VAL A 138 -0.77 -0.77 -8.63
N SER A 139 -0.71 -2.02 -9.07
CA SER A 139 -1.51 -3.11 -8.50
C SER A 139 -0.87 -3.64 -7.22
N VAL A 140 -1.73 -3.98 -6.26
CA VAL A 140 -1.36 -4.70 -5.03
C VAL A 140 -1.96 -6.10 -4.98
N ASP A 141 -2.38 -6.63 -6.11
CA ASP A 141 -2.90 -7.99 -6.18
C ASP A 141 -1.81 -8.99 -5.81
N PRO A 142 -2.08 -9.93 -4.90
CA PRO A 142 -1.08 -10.92 -4.47
C PRO A 142 -0.76 -11.93 -5.57
N ASP A 143 -1.73 -12.25 -6.42
CA ASP A 143 -1.57 -13.21 -7.52
C ASP A 143 -1.07 -12.51 -8.78
N GLU A 144 0.18 -12.79 -9.14
CA GLU A 144 0.84 -12.23 -10.31
C GLU A 144 0.18 -12.68 -11.63
N HIS A 145 -0.25 -13.94 -11.73
CA HIS A 145 -0.88 -14.47 -12.94
C HIS A 145 -2.24 -13.81 -13.17
N PHE A 146 -3.03 -13.66 -12.11
CA PHE A 146 -4.30 -12.94 -12.15
C PHE A 146 -4.08 -11.50 -12.60
N TRP A 147 -3.15 -10.77 -11.97
CA TRP A 147 -2.81 -9.40 -12.35
C TRP A 147 -2.39 -9.29 -13.82
N LYS A 148 -1.49 -10.16 -14.31
CA LYS A 148 -1.06 -10.17 -15.72
C LYS A 148 -2.25 -10.35 -16.67
N THR A 149 -3.18 -11.24 -16.33
CA THR A 149 -4.39 -11.47 -17.11
C THR A 149 -5.28 -10.23 -17.16
N GLN A 150 -5.49 -9.54 -16.03
CA GLN A 150 -6.31 -8.33 -15.96
C GLN A 150 -5.69 -7.16 -16.72
N THR A 151 -4.37 -7.07 -16.75
CA THR A 151 -3.65 -5.93 -17.35
C THR A 151 -3.29 -6.11 -18.81
N ALA A 152 -3.40 -7.32 -19.36
CA ALA A 152 -2.97 -7.66 -20.73
C ALA A 152 -3.54 -6.74 -21.84
N ALA A 153 -4.76 -6.22 -21.65
CA ALA A 153 -5.45 -5.36 -22.62
C ALA A 153 -5.58 -3.90 -22.17
N LEU A 154 -4.84 -3.49 -21.13
CA LEU A 154 -4.84 -2.11 -20.67
C LEU A 154 -3.88 -1.27 -21.53
N PRO A 155 -4.29 -0.07 -21.96
CA PRO A 155 -3.49 0.77 -22.87
C PRO A 155 -2.42 1.62 -22.12
N TRP A 156 -2.39 1.59 -20.80
CA TRP A 156 -1.51 2.38 -19.94
C TRP A 156 -0.46 1.53 -19.21
N VAL A 157 0.42 2.19 -18.49
CA VAL A 157 1.44 1.52 -17.67
C VAL A 157 0.78 0.88 -16.45
N SER A 158 0.87 -0.43 -16.34
CA SER A 158 0.45 -1.17 -15.15
C SER A 158 1.62 -1.97 -14.58
N VAL A 159 1.94 -1.72 -13.32
CA VAL A 159 3.01 -2.37 -12.55
C VAL A 159 2.44 -3.04 -11.31
N ARG A 160 3.18 -3.95 -10.69
CA ARG A 160 2.74 -4.64 -9.48
C ARG A 160 3.71 -4.41 -8.31
N ALA A 161 3.17 -3.96 -7.20
CA ALA A 161 3.87 -3.92 -5.92
C ALA A 161 3.58 -5.23 -5.16
N ASP A 162 4.55 -6.13 -5.15
CA ASP A 162 4.52 -7.36 -4.35
C ASP A 162 4.87 -7.10 -2.88
N GLU A 163 5.06 -8.16 -2.10
CA GLU A 163 5.35 -8.05 -0.67
C GLU A 163 6.65 -7.27 -0.38
N ASP A 164 7.65 -7.37 -1.24
CA ASP A 164 8.94 -6.69 -1.09
C ASP A 164 8.85 -5.18 -1.41
N HIS A 165 7.85 -4.77 -2.17
CA HIS A 165 7.65 -3.39 -2.64
C HIS A 165 6.56 -2.62 -1.89
N GLN A 166 6.09 -3.10 -0.73
CA GLN A 166 5.07 -2.42 0.09
C GLN A 166 5.48 -1.03 0.58
N GLY A 167 6.78 -0.71 0.58
CA GLY A 167 7.30 0.63 0.87
C GLY A 167 6.73 1.73 -0.03
N VAL A 168 6.30 1.40 -1.25
CA VAL A 168 5.65 2.33 -2.18
C VAL A 168 4.34 2.87 -1.62
N LEU A 169 3.52 1.99 -1.02
CA LEU A 169 2.25 2.37 -0.39
C LEU A 169 2.47 3.31 0.80
N THR A 170 3.47 2.99 1.62
CA THR A 170 3.84 3.82 2.78
C THR A 170 4.34 5.19 2.35
N GLY A 171 5.19 5.25 1.30
CA GLY A 171 5.74 6.51 0.78
C GLY A 171 4.65 7.50 0.33
N TYR A 172 3.61 6.99 -0.31
CA TYR A 172 2.45 7.78 -0.75
C TYR A 172 1.33 7.88 0.29
N ASN A 173 1.55 7.38 1.51
CA ASN A 173 0.53 7.35 2.57
C ASN A 173 -0.80 6.77 2.08
N VAL A 174 -0.73 5.63 1.36
CA VAL A 174 -1.90 4.91 0.87
C VAL A 174 -2.52 4.12 2.00
N GLN A 175 -3.71 4.53 2.45
CA GLN A 175 -4.42 3.95 3.59
C GLN A 175 -5.54 3.01 3.18
N GLN A 176 -6.08 3.23 1.98
CA GLN A 176 -7.14 2.42 1.41
C GLN A 176 -6.93 2.30 -0.10
N ILE A 177 -7.43 1.23 -0.66
CA ILE A 177 -7.41 0.97 -2.09
C ILE A 177 -8.85 0.73 -2.54
N PRO A 178 -9.26 1.37 -3.65
CA PRO A 178 -8.44 2.18 -4.55
C PRO A 178 -8.21 3.61 -4.06
N THR A 179 -7.05 4.19 -4.40
CA THR A 179 -6.76 5.63 -4.24
C THR A 179 -5.93 6.12 -5.43
N PHE A 180 -5.98 7.41 -5.74
CA PHE A 180 -5.16 7.96 -6.81
C PHE A 180 -4.65 9.38 -6.49
N PHE A 181 -3.61 9.75 -7.22
CA PHE A 181 -3.03 11.09 -7.21
C PHE A 181 -2.97 11.63 -8.63
N LEU A 182 -3.17 12.94 -8.79
CA LEU A 182 -2.86 13.64 -10.02
C LEU A 182 -1.49 14.30 -9.90
N ILE A 183 -0.65 14.06 -10.89
CA ILE A 183 0.73 14.52 -10.97
C ILE A 183 0.84 15.47 -12.16
N THR A 184 1.48 16.61 -11.96
CA THR A 184 1.72 17.62 -13.00
C THR A 184 2.81 17.20 -13.98
N ARG A 185 2.94 17.91 -15.10
CA ARG A 185 4.00 17.70 -16.09
C ARG A 185 5.41 17.81 -15.51
N ASP A 186 5.57 18.55 -14.40
CA ASP A 186 6.85 18.74 -13.71
C ASP A 186 7.14 17.69 -12.62
N ASN A 187 6.38 16.60 -12.61
CA ASN A 187 6.48 15.55 -11.58
C ASN A 187 6.19 16.06 -10.16
N ASN A 188 5.21 16.92 -9.98
CA ASN A 188 4.75 17.34 -8.68
C ASN A 188 3.34 16.77 -8.42
N ILE A 189 3.09 16.31 -7.18
CA ILE A 189 1.75 15.90 -6.78
C ILE A 189 0.86 17.15 -6.72
N SER A 190 -0.19 17.16 -7.54
CA SER A 190 -1.18 18.25 -7.58
C SER A 190 -2.28 18.04 -6.56
N LYS A 191 -2.95 16.89 -6.63
CA LYS A 191 -4.11 16.55 -5.80
C LYS A 191 -4.18 15.06 -5.53
N ARG A 192 -4.79 14.71 -4.40
CA ARG A 192 -5.22 13.36 -4.07
C ARG A 192 -6.73 13.21 -4.32
N ASP A 193 -7.20 11.98 -4.53
CA ASP A 193 -8.59 11.62 -4.80
C ASP A 193 -9.62 12.32 -3.88
N LEU A 194 -9.36 12.34 -2.57
CA LEU A 194 -10.23 13.00 -1.58
C LEU A 194 -10.39 14.52 -1.78
N GLN A 195 -9.50 15.15 -2.52
CA GLN A 195 -9.53 16.58 -2.85
C GLN A 195 -10.20 16.86 -4.19
N ILE A 196 -10.59 15.82 -4.93
CA ILE A 196 -11.09 15.90 -6.31
C ILE A 196 -12.59 15.56 -6.32
N LYS A 197 -13.42 16.58 -6.56
CA LYS A 197 -14.87 16.39 -6.74
C LYS A 197 -15.23 15.98 -8.15
N ASP A 198 -14.49 16.49 -9.13
CA ASP A 198 -14.66 16.24 -10.55
C ASP A 198 -13.27 15.94 -11.15
N ILE A 199 -13.06 14.67 -11.48
CA ILE A 199 -11.78 14.21 -12.02
C ILE A 199 -11.53 14.71 -13.45
N ASP A 200 -12.58 14.82 -14.24
CA ASP A 200 -12.51 15.30 -15.61
C ASP A 200 -12.03 16.77 -15.64
N ALA A 201 -12.67 17.62 -14.84
CA ALA A 201 -12.27 19.02 -14.70
C ALA A 201 -10.85 19.15 -14.10
N ALA A 202 -10.47 18.28 -13.15
CA ALA A 202 -9.15 18.32 -12.54
C ALA A 202 -8.03 17.95 -13.52
N ILE A 203 -8.23 16.93 -14.36
CA ILE A 203 -7.27 16.55 -15.41
C ILE A 203 -7.15 17.69 -16.43
N LYS A 204 -8.29 18.19 -16.94
CA LYS A 204 -8.33 19.28 -17.92
C LYS A 204 -7.59 20.53 -17.45
N ALA A 205 -7.64 20.83 -16.16
CA ALA A 205 -6.94 22.00 -15.60
C ALA A 205 -5.41 21.85 -15.52
N LEU A 206 -4.87 20.63 -15.68
CA LEU A 206 -3.45 20.32 -15.64
C LEU A 206 -2.85 20.12 -17.05
N LEU A 207 -3.67 19.87 -18.05
CA LEU A 207 -3.28 19.68 -19.46
C LEU A 207 -2.91 21.01 -20.14
#